data_2bb7eef6fd8e431c4d0e0394b789efe8
#
_entry.id   2bb7eef6fd8e431c4d0e0394b789efe8
#
_cell.length_a   1.000
_cell.length_b   1.000
_cell.length_c   1.000
_cell.angle_alpha   90.00
_cell.angle_beta   90.00
_cell.angle_gamma   90.00
#
_symmetry.space_group_name_H-M   'P 1'
#
loop_
_entity.id
_entity.type
_entity.pdbx_description
1 polymer ?
#
loop_
_entity_poly.entity_id
_entity_poly.type
_entity_poly.pdbx_seq_one_letter_code
_entity_poly.pdbx_strand_id
1 'polypeptide(L)'
;TGQEVGAPADGPGSSYTAASFEAWEQKCVRTESGVDPCQLYLLLKDKDGNSVAEFTIFNLPKGTEGPAVAGATFIAPLETFLPGGMTLQIDDGKGKAYPFTFCAQIGCISRIGFTAEEIEAMKSGGNAKISIVPFVAPDERVELTMSLKGFTAGLEAVIAANDKADAAAVAAGAATGDAPATEGAAPAAP
;
A
#
# COMPACT_ATOMS: atom_id res chain seq x y z
N THR A 1 -15.27 35.88 -7.65
CA THR A 1 -13.96 35.72 -7.02
C THR A 1 -14.02 34.45 -6.19
N GLY A 2 -13.62 33.29 -6.78
CA GLY A 2 -13.46 32.02 -6.09
C GLY A 2 -12.18 32.07 -5.24
N GLN A 3 -12.27 31.77 -3.94
CA GLN A 3 -11.10 31.49 -3.12
C GLN A 3 -10.60 30.09 -3.43
N GLU A 4 -9.34 29.97 -3.82
CA GLU A 4 -8.63 28.69 -3.83
C GLU A 4 -8.51 28.22 -2.37
N VAL A 5 -9.22 27.14 -2.07
CA VAL A 5 -9.03 26.39 -0.83
C VAL A 5 -7.89 25.40 -1.10
N GLY A 6 -6.66 25.90 -1.13
CA GLY A 6 -5.47 25.05 -1.10
C GLY A 6 -5.37 24.44 0.28
N ALA A 7 -5.51 23.10 0.38
CA ALA A 7 -5.05 22.40 1.57
C ALA A 7 -3.57 22.76 1.80
N PRO A 8 -3.15 23.02 3.04
CA PRO A 8 -1.76 23.35 3.30
C PRO A 8 -0.88 22.18 2.84
N ALA A 9 0.07 22.47 1.95
CA ALA A 9 0.96 21.48 1.34
C ALA A 9 1.81 20.70 2.36
N ASP A 10 1.80 21.09 3.63
CA ASP A 10 2.65 20.57 4.71
C ASP A 10 1.91 20.25 6.03
N GLY A 11 0.57 20.16 6.01
CA GLY A 11 -0.23 19.84 7.20
C GLY A 11 -0.44 18.32 7.43
N PRO A 12 -0.98 17.93 8.63
CA PRO A 12 -1.39 16.56 8.90
C PRO A 12 -2.32 16.02 7.82
N GLY A 13 -2.09 14.76 7.39
CA GLY A 13 -2.80 14.12 6.28
C GLY A 13 -2.15 14.32 4.91
N SER A 14 -1.16 15.22 4.78
CA SER A 14 -0.40 15.36 3.54
C SER A 14 0.63 14.24 3.37
N SER A 15 0.81 13.79 2.13
CA SER A 15 1.83 12.78 1.79
C SER A 15 3.11 13.45 1.31
N TYR A 16 4.24 12.84 1.62
CA TYR A 16 5.56 13.28 1.15
C TYR A 16 6.48 12.10 0.88
N THR A 17 7.48 12.30 0.03
CA THR A 17 8.54 11.31 -0.21
C THR A 17 9.65 11.52 0.81
N ALA A 18 9.86 10.54 1.69
CA ALA A 18 10.88 10.57 2.74
C ALA A 18 12.26 10.13 2.22
N ALA A 19 12.30 9.14 1.33
CA ALA A 19 13.53 8.61 0.73
C ALA A 19 13.23 7.95 -0.62
N SER A 20 14.28 7.73 -1.42
CA SER A 20 14.21 6.99 -2.68
C SER A 20 15.24 5.86 -2.67
N PHE A 21 14.83 4.72 -3.22
CA PHE A 21 15.63 3.49 -3.31
C PHE A 21 15.52 2.96 -4.75
N GLU A 22 16.44 3.37 -5.62
CA GLU A 22 16.35 3.12 -7.07
C GLU A 22 15.03 3.67 -7.64
N ALA A 23 14.16 2.81 -8.16
CA ALA A 23 12.85 3.21 -8.67
C ALA A 23 11.75 3.31 -7.59
N TRP A 24 12.03 2.85 -6.38
CA TRP A 24 11.10 2.85 -5.25
C TRP A 24 11.17 4.13 -4.44
N GLU A 25 10.03 4.59 -3.94
CA GLU A 25 9.93 5.76 -3.08
C GLU A 25 9.29 5.37 -1.74
N GLN A 26 9.91 5.78 -0.65
CA GLN A 26 9.27 5.74 0.66
C GLN A 26 8.35 6.95 0.77
N LYS A 27 7.04 6.72 0.73
CA LYS A 27 6.01 7.76 0.90
C LYS A 27 5.41 7.64 2.29
N CYS A 28 5.38 8.76 3.00
CA CYS A 28 4.85 8.85 4.35
C CYS A 28 3.71 9.85 4.42
N VAL A 29 2.82 9.69 5.39
CA VAL A 29 1.70 10.61 5.65
C VAL A 29 1.98 11.34 6.95
N ARG A 30 1.95 12.67 6.90
CA ARG A 30 2.17 13.52 8.09
C ARG A 30 1.07 13.30 9.12
N THR A 31 1.46 13.12 10.35
CA THR A 31 0.56 13.01 11.51
C THR A 31 0.74 14.19 12.45
N GLU A 32 -0.24 14.43 13.32
CA GLU A 32 -0.13 15.46 14.38
C GLU A 32 0.96 15.12 15.41
N SER A 33 1.25 13.83 15.58
CA SER A 33 2.28 13.35 16.50
C SER A 33 3.71 13.53 15.97
N GLY A 34 3.87 13.79 14.66
CA GLY A 34 5.17 13.86 13.99
C GLY A 34 5.84 12.50 13.79
N VAL A 35 5.13 11.40 14.06
CA VAL A 35 5.59 10.04 13.78
C VAL A 35 4.72 9.48 12.66
N ASP A 36 5.23 9.54 11.45
CA ASP A 36 4.47 9.39 10.22
C ASP A 36 4.51 7.93 9.73
N PRO A 37 3.36 7.29 9.48
CA PRO A 37 3.32 5.98 8.83
C PRO A 37 3.75 6.09 7.38
N CYS A 38 4.44 5.06 6.90
CA CYS A 38 5.03 5.03 5.56
C CYS A 38 4.63 3.79 4.78
N GLN A 39 4.72 3.90 3.47
CA GLN A 39 4.59 2.82 2.51
C GLN A 39 5.68 2.93 1.45
N LEU A 40 6.07 1.80 0.87
CA LEU A 40 6.98 1.77 -0.27
C LEU A 40 6.14 1.83 -1.54
N TYR A 41 6.43 2.78 -2.40
CA TYR A 41 5.67 3.11 -3.61
C TYR A 41 6.51 2.90 -4.87
N LEU A 42 5.88 2.40 -5.92
CA LEU A 42 6.46 2.32 -7.24
C LEU A 42 5.42 2.67 -8.31
N LEU A 43 5.79 3.57 -9.22
CA LEU A 43 5.04 3.84 -10.43
C LEU A 43 5.48 2.88 -11.55
N LEU A 44 4.56 2.05 -11.99
CA LEU A 44 4.79 1.06 -13.03
C LEU A 44 4.56 1.66 -14.42
N LYS A 45 5.49 1.36 -15.32
CA LYS A 45 5.45 1.84 -16.69
C LYS A 45 5.35 0.67 -17.67
N ASP A 46 4.72 0.94 -18.81
CA ASP A 46 4.71 0.01 -19.93
C ASP A 46 6.07 0.01 -20.68
N LYS A 47 6.14 -0.82 -21.71
CA LYS A 47 7.33 -0.92 -22.58
C LYS A 47 7.68 0.37 -23.31
N ASP A 48 6.73 1.28 -23.46
CA ASP A 48 6.88 2.56 -24.15
C ASP A 48 7.20 3.70 -23.16
N GLY A 49 7.28 3.40 -21.85
CA GLY A 49 7.62 4.33 -20.79
C GLY A 49 6.44 5.12 -20.24
N ASN A 50 5.20 4.80 -20.65
CA ASN A 50 4.01 5.45 -20.13
C ASN A 50 3.70 4.93 -18.73
N SER A 51 3.31 5.82 -17.82
CA SER A 51 2.82 5.46 -16.49
C SER A 51 1.47 4.76 -16.61
N VAL A 52 1.37 3.52 -16.13
CA VAL A 52 0.19 2.67 -16.30
C VAL A 52 -0.47 2.33 -14.99
N ALA A 53 0.30 1.95 -13.98
CA ALA A 53 -0.24 1.44 -12.72
C ALA A 53 0.64 1.86 -11.54
N GLU A 54 0.09 1.75 -10.35
CA GLU A 54 0.79 2.04 -9.11
C GLU A 54 0.82 0.80 -8.21
N PHE A 55 1.93 0.61 -7.54
CA PHE A 55 2.11 -0.45 -6.56
C PHE A 55 2.63 0.13 -5.25
N THR A 56 1.93 -0.17 -4.15
CA THR A 56 2.37 0.21 -2.81
C THR A 56 2.43 -1.02 -1.93
N ILE A 57 3.40 -1.07 -1.02
CA ILE A 57 3.54 -2.14 -0.04
C ILE A 57 3.98 -1.58 1.31
N PHE A 58 3.49 -2.16 2.39
CA PHE A 58 3.80 -1.81 3.76
C PHE A 58 3.76 -3.06 4.65
N ASN A 59 4.49 -3.06 5.75
CA ASN A 59 4.41 -4.12 6.75
C ASN A 59 3.09 -4.04 7.53
N LEU A 60 2.54 -5.20 7.85
CA LEU A 60 1.40 -5.27 8.78
C LEU A 60 1.89 -5.15 10.23
N PRO A 61 1.05 -4.59 11.14
CA PRO A 61 1.38 -4.52 12.55
C PRO A 61 1.70 -5.89 13.14
N LYS A 62 2.61 -5.93 14.11
CA LYS A 62 2.97 -7.18 14.81
C LYS A 62 1.74 -7.72 15.54
N GLY A 63 1.49 -9.02 15.37
CA GLY A 63 0.31 -9.68 15.94
C GLY A 63 -0.93 -9.66 15.04
N THR A 64 -0.83 -9.17 13.81
CA THR A 64 -1.91 -9.32 12.82
C THR A 64 -2.21 -10.80 12.60
N GLU A 65 -3.48 -11.16 12.68
CA GLU A 65 -3.92 -12.55 12.43
C GLU A 65 -3.76 -12.94 10.96
N GLY A 66 -3.37 -14.20 10.73
CA GLY A 66 -3.21 -14.78 9.40
C GLY A 66 -1.75 -14.88 8.94
N PRO A 67 -1.52 -15.44 7.73
CA PRO A 67 -0.17 -15.72 7.23
C PRO A 67 0.52 -14.49 6.61
N ALA A 68 -0.21 -13.40 6.36
CA ALA A 68 0.32 -12.21 5.73
C ALA A 68 1.16 -11.38 6.72
N VAL A 69 2.35 -10.99 6.29
CA VAL A 69 3.26 -10.10 7.04
C VAL A 69 3.32 -8.70 6.43
N ALA A 70 2.88 -8.55 5.19
CA ALA A 70 2.81 -7.28 4.48
C ALA A 70 1.50 -7.16 3.70
N GLY A 71 0.99 -5.94 3.63
CA GLY A 71 -0.12 -5.56 2.79
C GLY A 71 0.37 -4.76 1.59
N ALA A 72 -0.26 -4.97 0.43
CA ALA A 72 0.01 -4.18 -0.76
C ALA A 72 -1.29 -3.76 -1.45
N THR A 73 -1.19 -2.65 -2.17
CA THR A 73 -2.26 -2.15 -3.02
C THR A 73 -1.70 -1.96 -4.43
N PHE A 74 -2.34 -2.58 -5.39
CA PHE A 74 -2.10 -2.37 -6.80
C PHE A 74 -3.27 -1.61 -7.41
N ILE A 75 -2.97 -0.52 -8.12
CA ILE A 75 -3.96 0.33 -8.77
C ILE A 75 -3.74 0.24 -10.28
N ALA A 76 -4.67 -0.42 -10.96
CA ALA A 76 -4.71 -0.52 -12.41
C ALA A 76 -5.55 0.60 -13.02
N PRO A 77 -5.37 0.93 -14.31
CA PRO A 77 -6.23 1.88 -15.00
C PRO A 77 -7.72 1.49 -14.93
N LEU A 78 -8.61 2.47 -15.02
CA LEU A 78 -10.00 2.20 -15.36
C LEU A 78 -10.06 1.44 -16.70
N GLU A 79 -11.15 0.72 -16.95
CA GLU A 79 -11.29 -0.17 -18.12
C GLU A 79 -10.39 -1.43 -18.06
N THR A 80 -9.94 -1.82 -16.87
CA THR A 80 -9.34 -3.14 -16.63
C THR A 80 -10.43 -4.21 -16.55
N PHE A 81 -10.21 -5.36 -17.19
CA PHE A 81 -11.12 -6.51 -17.13
C PHE A 81 -11.00 -7.21 -15.77
N LEU A 82 -11.92 -6.90 -14.85
CA LEU A 82 -11.85 -7.34 -13.45
C LEU A 82 -11.87 -8.87 -13.26
N PRO A 83 -12.66 -9.65 -14.02
CA PRO A 83 -12.65 -11.11 -13.88
C PRO A 83 -11.29 -11.77 -14.19
N GLY A 84 -10.45 -11.10 -14.99
CA GLY A 84 -9.08 -11.55 -15.29
C GLY A 84 -8.11 -11.43 -14.12
N GLY A 85 -8.43 -10.60 -13.13
CA GLY A 85 -7.52 -10.31 -12.03
C GLY A 85 -6.22 -9.65 -12.50
N MET A 86 -5.29 -9.49 -11.57
CA MET A 86 -3.89 -9.19 -11.88
C MET A 86 -3.03 -10.42 -11.57
N THR A 87 -1.98 -10.63 -12.33
CA THR A 87 -1.01 -11.71 -12.06
C THR A 87 0.34 -11.10 -11.71
N LEU A 88 0.98 -11.60 -10.67
CA LEU A 88 2.32 -11.22 -10.26
C LEU A 88 3.23 -12.46 -10.32
N GLN A 89 4.36 -12.33 -11.00
CA GLN A 89 5.37 -13.36 -11.17
C GLN A 89 6.75 -12.78 -10.83
N ILE A 90 7.47 -13.40 -9.92
CA ILE A 90 8.83 -12.99 -9.55
C ILE A 90 9.81 -13.81 -10.38
N ASP A 91 10.66 -13.15 -11.14
CA ASP A 91 11.60 -13.73 -12.08
C ASP A 91 10.95 -14.86 -12.92
N ASP A 92 11.54 -16.04 -12.98
CA ASP A 92 11.01 -17.22 -13.69
C ASP A 92 10.12 -18.12 -12.79
N GLY A 93 9.72 -17.61 -11.63
CA GLY A 93 8.86 -18.33 -10.69
C GLY A 93 7.42 -18.51 -11.21
N LYS A 94 6.61 -19.16 -10.40
CA LYS A 94 5.17 -19.29 -10.71
C LYS A 94 4.43 -18.00 -10.50
N GLY A 95 3.66 -17.57 -11.48
CA GLY A 95 2.75 -16.44 -11.36
C GLY A 95 1.60 -16.77 -10.39
N LYS A 96 1.24 -15.77 -9.57
CA LYS A 96 0.07 -15.80 -8.69
C LYS A 96 -0.95 -14.79 -9.15
N ALA A 97 -2.23 -15.19 -9.18
CA ALA A 97 -3.34 -14.30 -9.53
C ALA A 97 -3.97 -13.69 -8.27
N TYR A 98 -4.27 -12.41 -8.33
CA TYR A 98 -4.95 -11.67 -7.27
C TYR A 98 -6.19 -10.97 -7.85
N PRO A 99 -7.34 -11.07 -7.18
CA PRO A 99 -8.55 -10.42 -7.66
C PRO A 99 -8.50 -8.91 -7.47
N PHE A 100 -9.22 -8.19 -8.31
CA PHE A 100 -9.58 -6.80 -8.03
C PHE A 100 -10.69 -6.75 -7.00
N THR A 101 -10.59 -5.80 -6.07
CA THR A 101 -11.56 -5.62 -4.99
C THR A 101 -12.69 -4.67 -5.41
N PHE A 102 -12.34 -3.55 -6.02
CA PHE A 102 -13.29 -2.55 -6.53
C PHE A 102 -12.57 -1.56 -7.46
N CYS A 103 -13.35 -0.74 -8.18
CA CYS A 103 -12.81 0.40 -8.91
C CYS A 103 -13.34 1.69 -8.30
N ALA A 104 -12.52 2.73 -8.31
CA ALA A 104 -12.82 4.08 -7.90
C ALA A 104 -12.31 5.05 -8.98
N GLN A 105 -12.46 6.34 -8.75
CA GLN A 105 -12.02 7.37 -9.70
C GLN A 105 -10.53 7.30 -10.04
N ILE A 106 -9.71 6.81 -9.10
CA ILE A 106 -8.24 6.65 -9.25
C ILE A 106 -7.82 5.40 -10.04
N GLY A 107 -8.73 4.45 -10.28
CA GLY A 107 -8.46 3.19 -10.96
C GLY A 107 -9.11 1.98 -10.30
N CYS A 108 -8.74 0.79 -10.76
CA CYS A 108 -9.20 -0.48 -10.22
C CYS A 108 -8.18 -1.03 -9.23
N ILE A 109 -8.63 -1.37 -8.04
CA ILE A 109 -7.81 -1.65 -6.88
C ILE A 109 -7.80 -3.14 -6.57
N SER A 110 -6.60 -3.72 -6.49
CA SER A 110 -6.35 -5.05 -5.93
C SER A 110 -5.63 -4.90 -4.60
N ARG A 111 -6.17 -5.52 -3.54
CA ARG A 111 -5.54 -5.58 -2.22
C ARG A 111 -4.92 -6.96 -2.02
N ILE A 112 -3.66 -6.97 -1.67
CA ILE A 112 -2.83 -8.17 -1.62
C ILE A 112 -2.25 -8.32 -0.22
N GLY A 113 -2.33 -9.52 0.34
CA GLY A 113 -1.58 -9.91 1.51
C GLY A 113 -0.41 -10.79 1.10
N PHE A 114 0.82 -10.43 1.47
CA PHE A 114 2.02 -11.21 1.20
C PHE A 114 2.49 -11.95 2.44
N THR A 115 2.81 -13.22 2.27
CA THR A 115 3.45 -14.04 3.31
C THR A 115 4.93 -13.70 3.44
N ALA A 116 5.56 -14.14 4.54
CA ALA A 116 6.99 -13.95 4.73
C ALA A 116 7.83 -14.58 3.60
N GLU A 117 7.42 -15.75 3.10
CA GLU A 117 8.08 -16.44 1.98
C GLU A 117 8.01 -15.62 0.68
N GLU A 118 6.86 -15.00 0.39
CA GLU A 118 6.70 -14.15 -0.78
C GLU A 118 7.53 -12.87 -0.69
N ILE A 119 7.61 -12.28 0.49
CA ILE A 119 8.49 -11.11 0.74
C ILE A 119 9.96 -11.47 0.55
N GLU A 120 10.42 -12.63 1.05
CA GLU A 120 11.80 -13.08 0.84
C GLU A 120 12.09 -13.37 -0.64
N ALA A 121 11.11 -13.91 -1.38
CA ALA A 121 11.24 -14.07 -2.83
C ALA A 121 11.38 -12.71 -3.55
N MET A 122 10.64 -11.68 -3.13
CA MET A 122 10.79 -10.32 -3.67
C MET A 122 12.13 -9.69 -3.30
N LYS A 123 12.64 -9.91 -2.09
CA LYS A 123 13.95 -9.39 -1.65
C LYS A 123 15.12 -10.01 -2.42
N SER A 124 15.01 -11.29 -2.75
CA SER A 124 16.05 -12.03 -3.47
C SER A 124 15.92 -11.96 -5.00
N GLY A 125 14.75 -11.58 -5.51
CA GLY A 125 14.45 -11.49 -6.94
C GLY A 125 15.07 -10.26 -7.61
N GLY A 126 15.23 -10.34 -8.92
CA GLY A 126 15.70 -9.22 -9.74
C GLY A 126 14.56 -8.35 -10.26
N ASN A 127 13.51 -8.99 -10.74
CA ASN A 127 12.33 -8.33 -11.29
C ASN A 127 11.05 -9.11 -10.93
N ALA A 128 9.94 -8.40 -10.92
CA ALA A 128 8.64 -9.04 -10.96
C ALA A 128 7.87 -8.55 -12.19
N LYS A 129 7.08 -9.45 -12.78
CA LYS A 129 6.20 -9.16 -13.89
C LYS A 129 4.77 -9.08 -13.37
N ILE A 130 4.11 -7.99 -13.66
CA ILE A 130 2.68 -7.81 -13.37
C ILE A 130 1.93 -7.83 -14.70
N SER A 131 0.86 -8.62 -14.80
CA SER A 131 0.02 -8.68 -15.99
C SER A 131 -1.41 -8.31 -15.62
N ILE A 132 -2.02 -7.47 -16.45
CA ILE A 132 -3.44 -7.10 -16.38
C ILE A 132 -4.09 -7.31 -17.75
N VAL A 133 -5.42 -7.42 -17.78
CA VAL A 133 -6.19 -7.60 -19.00
C VAL A 133 -7.01 -6.35 -19.27
N PRO A 134 -6.89 -5.70 -20.44
CA PRO A 134 -7.76 -4.59 -20.81
C PRO A 134 -9.19 -5.06 -21.08
N PHE A 135 -10.18 -4.29 -20.69
CA PHE A 135 -11.59 -4.61 -20.93
C PHE A 135 -11.93 -4.68 -22.44
N VAL A 136 -11.32 -3.79 -23.22
CA VAL A 136 -11.54 -3.72 -24.68
C VAL A 136 -10.86 -4.82 -25.48
N ALA A 137 -9.91 -5.54 -24.86
CA ALA A 137 -9.14 -6.62 -25.48
C ALA A 137 -8.93 -7.77 -24.45
N PRO A 138 -9.99 -8.54 -24.12
CA PRO A 138 -9.95 -9.53 -23.04
C PRO A 138 -9.04 -10.73 -23.34
N ASP A 139 -8.64 -10.92 -24.58
CA ASP A 139 -7.68 -11.95 -25.01
C ASP A 139 -6.22 -11.46 -24.98
N GLU A 140 -5.98 -10.19 -24.71
CA GLU A 140 -4.65 -9.58 -24.62
C GLU A 140 -4.23 -9.37 -23.17
N ARG A 141 -2.91 -9.31 -22.93
CA ARG A 141 -2.32 -8.98 -21.65
C ARG A 141 -1.38 -7.80 -21.77
N VAL A 142 -1.51 -6.85 -20.86
CA VAL A 142 -0.54 -5.79 -20.65
C VAL A 142 0.42 -6.25 -19.57
N GLU A 143 1.70 -6.37 -19.92
CA GLU A 143 2.76 -6.75 -19.00
C GLU A 143 3.53 -5.52 -18.54
N LEU A 144 3.69 -5.39 -17.23
CA LEU A 144 4.44 -4.33 -16.56
C LEU A 144 5.61 -4.95 -15.83
N THR A 145 6.80 -4.39 -16.00
CA THR A 145 7.98 -4.85 -15.27
C THR A 145 8.17 -4.02 -14.01
N MET A 146 8.22 -4.70 -12.87
CA MET A 146 8.52 -4.15 -11.57
C MET A 146 9.95 -4.53 -11.18
N SER A 147 10.87 -3.57 -11.23
CA SER A 147 12.25 -3.80 -10.76
C SER A 147 12.25 -3.99 -9.25
N LEU A 148 12.91 -5.04 -8.77
CA LEU A 148 13.08 -5.31 -7.34
C LEU A 148 14.39 -4.72 -6.77
N LYS A 149 15.17 -4.00 -7.60
CA LYS A 149 16.33 -3.24 -7.13
C LYS A 149 15.88 -2.13 -6.18
N GLY A 150 16.49 -2.09 -5.01
CA GLY A 150 16.13 -1.13 -3.97
C GLY A 150 14.93 -1.57 -3.09
N PHE A 151 14.19 -2.61 -3.48
CA PHE A 151 13.03 -3.11 -2.74
C PHE A 151 13.37 -3.45 -1.29
N THR A 152 14.44 -4.23 -1.06
CA THR A 152 14.84 -4.66 0.29
C THR A 152 15.14 -3.47 1.19
N ALA A 153 16.00 -2.56 0.76
CA ALA A 153 16.36 -1.37 1.54
C ALA A 153 15.15 -0.44 1.77
N GLY A 154 14.31 -0.27 0.75
CA GLY A 154 13.10 0.53 0.85
C GLY A 154 12.08 -0.06 1.83
N LEU A 155 11.84 -1.37 1.78
CA LEU A 155 10.91 -2.04 2.69
C LEU A 155 11.43 -2.00 4.14
N GLU A 156 12.73 -2.18 4.37
CA GLU A 156 13.33 -2.06 5.70
C GLU A 156 13.17 -0.64 6.27
N ALA A 157 13.33 0.39 5.44
CA ALA A 157 13.10 1.77 5.85
C ALA A 157 11.62 2.03 6.22
N VAL A 158 10.68 1.47 5.45
CA VAL A 158 9.24 1.54 5.75
C VAL A 158 8.92 0.82 7.06
N ILE A 159 9.43 -0.39 7.27
CA ILE A 159 9.25 -1.15 8.51
C ILE A 159 9.75 -0.34 9.71
N ALA A 160 10.95 0.23 9.62
CA ALA A 160 11.53 1.02 10.70
C ALA A 160 10.70 2.28 11.03
N ALA A 161 10.10 2.93 10.04
CA ALA A 161 9.21 4.06 10.24
C ALA A 161 7.89 3.64 10.88
N ASN A 162 7.28 2.56 10.39
CA ASN A 162 6.00 2.06 10.89
C ASN A 162 6.11 1.50 12.31
N ASP A 163 7.18 0.76 12.64
CA ASP A 163 7.44 0.28 14.00
C ASP A 163 7.53 1.45 15.01
N LYS A 164 8.09 2.59 14.61
CA LYS A 164 8.10 3.82 15.44
C LYS A 164 6.70 4.42 15.58
N ALA A 165 5.91 4.44 14.47
CA ALA A 165 4.55 4.96 14.50
C ALA A 165 3.65 4.12 15.40
N ASP A 166 3.75 2.79 15.30
CA ASP A 166 3.00 1.85 16.13
C ASP A 166 3.37 2.00 17.61
N ALA A 167 4.67 2.10 17.94
CA ALA A 167 5.13 2.32 19.30
C ALA A 167 4.62 3.65 19.88
N ALA A 168 4.61 4.73 19.08
CA ALA A 168 4.07 6.02 19.49
C ALA A 168 2.56 5.98 19.73
N ALA A 169 1.82 5.27 18.87
CA ALA A 169 0.37 5.09 19.01
C ALA A 169 0.01 4.30 20.29
N VAL A 170 0.76 3.23 20.58
CA VAL A 170 0.60 2.45 21.82
C VAL A 170 0.90 3.32 23.06
N ALA A 171 1.97 4.11 23.04
CA ALA A 171 2.31 5.01 24.14
C ALA A 171 1.23 6.09 24.37
N ALA A 172 0.67 6.66 23.29
CA ALA A 172 -0.42 7.63 23.37
C ALA A 172 -1.72 6.99 23.91
N GLY A 173 -2.05 5.77 23.45
CA GLY A 173 -3.20 5.01 23.97
C GLY A 173 -3.08 4.63 25.45
N ALA A 174 -1.88 4.31 25.91
CA ALA A 174 -1.61 4.05 27.32
C ALA A 174 -1.74 5.33 28.19
N ALA A 175 -1.42 6.50 27.63
CA ALA A 175 -1.56 7.78 28.32
C ALA A 175 -3.02 8.25 28.45
N THR A 176 -3.93 7.79 27.57
CA THR A 176 -5.35 8.13 27.57
C THR A 176 -6.24 7.12 28.32
N GLY A 177 -5.65 6.01 28.78
CA GLY A 177 -6.36 4.87 29.40
C GLY A 177 -6.81 5.04 30.85
N ASP A 178 -6.73 6.22 31.45
CA ASP A 178 -7.18 6.47 32.82
C ASP A 178 -8.32 7.51 32.86
N ALA A 179 -9.46 7.19 32.24
CA ALA A 179 -10.71 7.88 32.46
C ALA A 179 -11.71 6.87 33.11
N PRO A 180 -12.25 7.12 34.31
CA PRO A 180 -13.18 6.20 34.95
C PRO A 180 -14.48 6.13 34.14
N ALA A 181 -14.93 4.89 33.89
CA ALA A 181 -16.21 4.62 33.29
C ALA A 181 -17.33 5.23 34.19
N THR A 182 -17.95 6.30 33.71
CA THR A 182 -19.21 6.76 34.31
C THR A 182 -20.31 5.79 33.93
N GLU A 183 -20.75 5.06 34.91
CA GLU A 183 -21.92 4.19 34.93
C GLU A 183 -23.17 5.02 34.56
N GLY A 184 -23.62 4.91 33.34
CA GLY A 184 -24.86 5.52 32.87
C GLY A 184 -26.06 4.67 33.23
N ALA A 185 -26.87 5.15 34.15
CA ALA A 185 -28.12 4.56 34.55
C ALA A 185 -29.08 4.38 33.35
N ALA A 186 -29.67 3.19 33.24
CA ALA A 186 -30.73 2.86 32.30
C ALA A 186 -32.03 3.63 32.64
N PRO A 187 -32.78 4.20 31.68
CA PRO A 187 -34.14 4.68 31.92
C PRO A 187 -35.10 3.52 31.89
N ALA A 188 -35.94 3.45 32.93
CA ALA A 188 -37.11 2.57 33.01
C ALA A 188 -38.15 2.99 31.96
N ALA A 189 -38.66 2.01 31.23
CA ALA A 189 -39.82 2.18 30.35
C ALA A 189 -41.14 2.05 31.12
N PRO A 190 -42.21 2.78 30.70
CA PRO A 190 -43.56 2.58 31.20
C PRO A 190 -44.25 1.38 30.54
#